data_ce0338fd08bba8767ea08a00e82ff1fa
#
_entry.id   ce0338fd08bba8767ea08a00e82ff1fa
#
_cell.length_a   1.000
_cell.length_b   1.000
_cell.length_c   1.000
_cell.angle_alpha   90.00
_cell.angle_beta   90.00
_cell.angle_gamma   90.00
#
_symmetry.space_group_name_H-M   'P 1'
#
loop_
_entity.id
_entity.type
_entity.pdbx_description
1 polymer ?
#
loop_
_entity_poly.entity_id
_entity_poly.type
_entity_poly.pdbx_seq_one_letter_code
_entity_poly.pdbx_strand_id
1 'polypeptide(L)'
;RQMCIRDSPNIVHGVNHKIYSPELNKIYSAASCTTNAITPILKVIEDEFGIKKGHIETIHAYTNDQNLVDNMHSKHRRGRAAALNMVITETGAAKAVSKALPSLKEKLTSNAVRVPVPNGSLAILNLQLHKSTNKENLNSLMKQHALEGDLVEQIKYSIDKELVSSDIVGTTAPSIYDSEATIADNETCLLYTSPSPRDLRK
;
A
#
# COMPACT_ATOMS: atom_id res chain seq x y z
N ARG A 1 -10.51 -23.20 8.61
CA ARG A 1 -10.58 -21.93 9.39
C ARG A 1 -9.22 -21.28 9.26
N GLN A 2 -9.09 -20.29 8.41
CA GLN A 2 -7.96 -19.38 8.48
C GLN A 2 -8.17 -18.53 9.74
N MET A 3 -7.52 -18.87 10.82
CA MET A 3 -7.37 -17.95 11.93
C MET A 3 -6.42 -16.85 11.47
N CYS A 4 -6.88 -15.59 11.49
CA CYS A 4 -5.99 -14.46 11.46
C CYS A 4 -5.16 -14.52 12.73
N ILE A 5 -3.97 -15.10 12.66
CA ILE A 5 -3.04 -15.14 13.77
C ILE A 5 -2.48 -13.72 13.90
N ARG A 6 -3.08 -12.93 14.77
CA ARG A 6 -2.72 -11.51 14.98
C ARG A 6 -1.28 -11.31 15.44
N ASP A 7 -0.66 -12.37 15.94
CA ASP A 7 0.67 -12.35 16.56
C ASP A 7 1.77 -12.89 15.63
N SER A 8 1.42 -13.42 14.45
CA SER A 8 2.43 -13.86 13.48
C SER A 8 3.17 -12.66 12.88
N PRO A 9 4.48 -12.77 12.67
CA PRO A 9 5.26 -11.73 12.01
C PRO A 9 4.73 -11.45 10.59
N ASN A 10 4.54 -10.19 10.25
CA ASN A 10 4.22 -9.77 8.90
C ASN A 10 5.50 -9.64 8.09
N ILE A 11 5.62 -10.40 7.00
CA ILE A 11 6.75 -10.32 6.08
C ILE A 11 6.32 -9.55 4.83
N VAL A 12 7.13 -8.53 4.49
CA VAL A 12 7.11 -7.83 3.23
C VAL A 12 8.45 -8.08 2.54
N HIS A 13 8.42 -8.75 1.40
CA HIS A 13 9.63 -9.09 0.66
C HIS A 13 10.38 -7.80 0.24
N GLY A 14 11.70 -7.83 0.23
CA GLY A 14 12.54 -6.66 -0.02
C GLY A 14 12.68 -5.70 1.18
N VAL A 15 11.77 -5.75 2.16
CA VAL A 15 11.76 -4.84 3.31
C VAL A 15 12.30 -5.51 4.56
N ASN A 16 11.63 -6.55 5.04
CA ASN A 16 11.98 -7.17 6.32
C ASN A 16 12.12 -8.70 6.26
N HIS A 17 12.13 -9.30 5.07
CA HIS A 17 12.20 -10.75 4.91
C HIS A 17 13.51 -11.37 5.43
N LYS A 18 14.61 -10.59 5.44
CA LYS A 18 15.93 -11.06 5.88
C LYS A 18 16.08 -11.17 7.41
N ILE A 19 15.20 -10.51 8.18
CA ILE A 19 15.27 -10.52 9.66
C ILE A 19 14.52 -11.69 10.30
N TYR A 20 13.78 -12.46 9.53
CA TYR A 20 13.04 -13.61 10.04
C TYR A 20 13.71 -14.93 9.64
N SER A 21 13.79 -15.85 10.61
CA SER A 21 14.32 -17.20 10.40
C SER A 21 13.20 -18.22 10.55
N PRO A 22 13.10 -19.24 9.66
CA PRO A 22 12.17 -20.34 9.80
C PRO A 22 12.34 -21.14 11.10
N GLU A 23 13.51 -21.07 11.72
CA GLU A 23 13.81 -21.71 13.01
C GLU A 23 13.09 -21.02 14.17
N LEU A 24 12.90 -19.71 14.09
CA LEU A 24 12.28 -18.90 15.13
C LEU A 24 10.75 -18.91 15.05
N ASN A 25 10.20 -18.98 13.86
CA ASN A 25 8.77 -18.92 13.65
C ASN A 25 8.33 -19.95 12.59
N LYS A 26 7.35 -20.76 12.91
CA LYS A 26 6.78 -21.75 11.99
C LYS A 26 5.65 -21.18 11.12
N ILE A 27 5.10 -20.02 11.50
CA ILE A 27 3.96 -19.41 10.84
C ILE A 27 4.26 -17.92 10.62
N TYR A 28 4.08 -17.48 9.38
CA TYR A 28 4.27 -16.10 8.97
C TYR A 28 3.01 -15.56 8.27
N SER A 29 2.81 -14.27 8.34
CA SER A 29 1.80 -13.56 7.55
C SER A 29 2.49 -12.88 6.36
N ALA A 30 2.01 -13.13 5.15
CA ALA A 30 2.43 -12.42 3.95
C ALA A 30 1.86 -10.99 3.87
N ALA A 31 1.34 -10.48 4.99
CA ALA A 31 0.68 -9.19 5.11
C ALA A 31 -0.54 -9.03 4.16
N SER A 32 -0.99 -7.81 3.92
CA SER A 32 -2.10 -7.53 2.99
C SER A 32 -1.58 -6.97 1.66
N CYS A 33 -2.43 -6.98 0.62
CA CYS A 33 -2.12 -6.36 -0.66
C CYS A 33 -1.67 -4.90 -0.48
N THR A 34 -2.43 -4.10 0.26
CA THR A 34 -2.09 -2.70 0.55
C THR A 34 -0.76 -2.59 1.28
N THR A 35 -0.51 -3.42 2.30
CA THR A 35 0.76 -3.39 3.04
C THR A 35 1.94 -3.72 2.14
N ASN A 36 1.83 -4.75 1.29
CA ASN A 36 2.89 -5.11 0.35
C ASN A 36 3.17 -4.01 -0.69
N ALA A 37 2.14 -3.27 -1.09
CA ALA A 37 2.30 -2.20 -2.06
C ALA A 37 2.96 -0.95 -1.48
N ILE A 38 2.52 -0.51 -0.29
CA ILE A 38 2.97 0.78 0.26
C ILE A 38 4.27 0.68 1.07
N THR A 39 4.55 -0.46 1.70
CA THR A 39 5.71 -0.58 2.58
C THR A 39 7.05 -0.43 1.85
N PRO A 40 7.27 -1.00 0.65
CA PRO A 40 8.48 -0.75 -0.13
C PRO A 40 8.70 0.73 -0.44
N ILE A 41 7.66 1.45 -0.85
CA ILE A 41 7.72 2.89 -1.14
C ILE A 41 8.06 3.68 0.13
N LEU A 42 7.37 3.38 1.25
CA LEU A 42 7.62 4.05 2.53
C LEU A 42 9.02 3.77 3.06
N LYS A 43 9.57 2.57 2.83
CA LYS A 43 10.95 2.23 3.20
C LYS A 43 11.95 3.14 2.49
N VAL A 44 11.84 3.29 1.18
CA VAL A 44 12.74 4.14 0.39
C VAL A 44 12.70 5.58 0.90
N ILE A 45 11.51 6.11 1.17
CA ILE A 45 11.33 7.50 1.65
C ILE A 45 11.85 7.65 3.09
N GLU A 46 11.55 6.70 3.97
CA GLU A 46 12.04 6.76 5.36
C GLU A 46 13.56 6.70 5.44
N ASP A 47 14.18 5.82 4.65
CA ASP A 47 15.64 5.63 4.64
C ASP A 47 16.36 6.87 4.14
N GLU A 48 15.85 7.55 3.09
CA GLU A 48 16.53 8.70 2.49
C GLU A 48 16.14 10.04 3.12
N PHE A 49 14.86 10.28 3.32
CA PHE A 49 14.37 11.61 3.75
C PHE A 49 13.90 11.64 5.20
N GLY A 50 13.57 10.47 5.77
CA GLY A 50 12.93 10.36 7.09
C GLY A 50 11.50 10.91 7.08
N ILE A 51 10.56 10.15 7.63
CA ILE A 51 9.15 10.54 7.72
C ILE A 51 8.83 11.10 9.10
N LYS A 52 8.38 12.34 9.18
CA LYS A 52 7.88 12.97 10.43
C LYS A 52 6.51 12.41 10.79
N LYS A 53 5.59 12.46 9.85
CA LYS A 53 4.22 11.94 9.97
C LYS A 53 3.61 11.76 8.58
N GLY A 54 2.52 11.01 8.50
CA GLY A 54 1.83 10.82 7.23
C GLY A 54 0.42 10.28 7.37
N HIS A 55 -0.30 10.35 6.26
CA HIS A 55 -1.61 9.77 6.10
C HIS A 55 -1.64 8.87 4.86
N ILE A 56 -2.17 7.67 5.04
CA ILE A 56 -2.38 6.68 4.00
C ILE A 56 -3.86 6.64 3.69
N GLU A 57 -4.25 7.09 2.51
CA GLU A 57 -5.59 6.89 2.00
C GLU A 57 -5.57 5.79 0.93
N THR A 58 -6.50 4.84 1.03
CA THR A 58 -6.60 3.76 0.05
C THR A 58 -7.95 3.81 -0.63
N ILE A 59 -7.97 4.04 -1.94
CA ILE A 59 -9.13 3.86 -2.80
C ILE A 59 -9.08 2.44 -3.33
N HIS A 60 -10.05 1.61 -2.94
CA HIS A 60 -9.93 0.16 -3.10
C HIS A 60 -11.19 -0.44 -3.73
N ALA A 61 -11.01 -1.35 -4.66
CA ALA A 61 -12.09 -2.17 -5.20
C ALA A 61 -12.93 -2.79 -4.07
N TYR A 62 -14.22 -2.98 -4.30
CA TYR A 62 -15.05 -3.71 -3.34
C TYR A 62 -14.57 -5.16 -3.18
N THR A 63 -14.84 -5.74 -2.04
CA THR A 63 -14.42 -7.11 -1.71
C THR A 63 -15.59 -7.86 -1.08
N ASN A 64 -15.43 -9.18 -0.93
CA ASN A 64 -16.45 -10.05 -0.32
C ASN A 64 -16.82 -9.67 1.13
N ASP A 65 -16.13 -8.74 1.75
CA ASP A 65 -16.48 -8.15 3.06
C ASP A 65 -17.54 -7.04 2.95
N GLN A 66 -18.09 -6.79 1.76
CA GLN A 66 -19.19 -5.84 1.51
C GLN A 66 -20.39 -6.59 0.97
N ASN A 67 -21.60 -6.14 1.35
CA ASN A 67 -22.82 -6.73 0.81
C ASN A 67 -23.03 -6.33 -0.66
N LEU A 68 -23.52 -7.24 -1.46
CA LEU A 68 -23.90 -6.96 -2.86
C LEU A 68 -25.14 -6.07 -2.94
N VAL A 69 -26.10 -6.32 -2.06
CA VAL A 69 -27.32 -5.51 -1.88
C VAL A 69 -27.36 -4.99 -0.45
N ASP A 70 -28.14 -3.94 -0.21
CA ASP A 70 -28.29 -3.36 1.12
C ASP A 70 -28.76 -4.42 2.12
N ASN A 71 -27.96 -4.65 3.17
CA ASN A 71 -28.26 -5.59 4.23
C ASN A 71 -27.46 -5.24 5.50
N MET A 72 -27.82 -5.87 6.62
CA MET A 72 -27.12 -5.68 7.90
C MET A 72 -25.66 -6.12 7.82
N HIS A 73 -24.78 -5.33 8.44
CA HIS A 73 -23.35 -5.63 8.55
C HIS A 73 -22.80 -5.04 9.84
N SER A 74 -21.83 -5.73 10.47
CA SER A 74 -21.20 -5.26 11.72
C SER A 74 -20.52 -3.90 11.57
N LYS A 75 -19.99 -3.61 10.37
CA LYS A 75 -19.53 -2.28 9.95
C LYS A 75 -20.61 -1.66 9.08
N HIS A 76 -21.47 -0.84 9.64
CA HIS A 76 -22.71 -0.35 9.03
C HIS A 76 -22.57 0.07 7.56
N ARG A 77 -21.56 0.87 7.21
CA ARG A 77 -21.37 1.35 5.84
C ARG A 77 -21.05 0.22 4.83
N ARG A 78 -20.45 -0.91 5.28
CA ARG A 78 -20.18 -2.07 4.42
C ARG A 78 -21.42 -2.91 4.13
N GLY A 79 -22.51 -2.62 4.82
CA GLY A 79 -23.82 -3.19 4.54
C GLY A 79 -24.53 -2.60 3.32
N ARG A 80 -24.02 -1.47 2.78
CA ARG A 80 -24.59 -0.86 1.59
C ARG A 80 -24.08 -1.53 0.32
N ALA A 81 -24.95 -1.57 -0.70
CA ALA A 81 -24.70 -2.25 -1.98
C ALA A 81 -23.35 -1.83 -2.60
N ALA A 82 -22.41 -2.78 -2.67
CA ALA A 82 -21.00 -2.52 -2.99
C ALA A 82 -20.80 -1.97 -4.41
N ALA A 83 -21.58 -2.44 -5.37
CA ALA A 83 -21.48 -2.03 -6.78
C ALA A 83 -22.10 -0.65 -7.07
N LEU A 84 -22.81 -0.06 -6.09
CA LEU A 84 -23.55 1.21 -6.26
C LEU A 84 -23.02 2.34 -5.39
N ASN A 85 -22.12 2.06 -4.45
CA ASN A 85 -21.73 3.03 -3.42
C ASN A 85 -20.22 3.15 -3.25
N MET A 86 -19.74 4.38 -3.08
CA MET A 86 -18.45 4.66 -2.49
C MET A 86 -18.59 4.60 -0.97
N VAL A 87 -17.74 3.80 -0.30
CA VAL A 87 -17.87 3.52 1.13
C VAL A 87 -16.59 3.88 1.87
N ILE A 88 -16.66 4.91 2.72
CA ILE A 88 -15.57 5.23 3.64
C ILE A 88 -15.55 4.18 4.75
N THR A 89 -14.39 3.60 5.01
CA THR A 89 -14.20 2.57 6.02
C THR A 89 -12.82 2.62 6.65
N GLU A 90 -12.68 1.96 7.77
CA GLU A 90 -11.40 1.81 8.45
C GLU A 90 -10.47 0.83 7.70
N THR A 91 -9.18 1.07 7.82
CA THR A 91 -8.12 0.15 7.37
C THR A 91 -7.05 0.01 8.45
N GLY A 92 -6.48 -1.17 8.55
CA GLY A 92 -5.32 -1.45 9.40
C GLY A 92 -3.97 -1.18 8.73
N ALA A 93 -3.93 -0.48 7.60
CA ALA A 93 -2.73 -0.31 6.79
C ALA A 93 -1.57 0.34 7.58
N ALA A 94 -1.80 1.46 8.25
CA ALA A 94 -0.77 2.13 9.06
C ALA A 94 -0.19 1.21 10.15
N LYS A 95 -1.05 0.48 10.85
CA LYS A 95 -0.62 -0.48 11.88
C LYS A 95 0.14 -1.67 11.29
N ALA A 96 -0.23 -2.13 10.10
CA ALA A 96 0.46 -3.23 9.43
C ALA A 96 1.83 -2.80 8.89
N VAL A 97 1.94 -1.58 8.34
CA VAL A 97 3.22 -0.97 7.95
C VAL A 97 4.16 -0.86 9.15
N SER A 98 3.68 -0.37 10.29
CA SER A 98 4.50 -0.22 11.51
C SER A 98 5.03 -1.55 12.05
N LYS A 99 4.42 -2.68 11.70
CA LYS A 99 4.97 -4.02 12.03
C LYS A 99 6.14 -4.39 11.15
N ALA A 100 6.13 -3.98 9.87
CA ALA A 100 7.20 -4.25 8.92
C ALA A 100 8.31 -3.20 8.97
N LEU A 101 7.96 -1.95 9.28
CA LEU A 101 8.86 -0.79 9.47
C LEU A 101 8.61 -0.14 10.84
N PRO A 102 9.26 -0.63 11.91
CA PRO A 102 9.03 -0.13 13.27
C PRO A 102 9.34 1.36 13.47
N SER A 103 10.22 1.94 12.66
CA SER A 103 10.54 3.39 12.67
C SER A 103 9.32 4.28 12.37
N LEU A 104 8.29 3.73 11.71
CA LEU A 104 7.04 4.43 11.38
C LEU A 104 5.92 4.24 12.42
N LYS A 105 6.22 3.62 13.56
CA LYS A 105 5.25 3.43 14.64
C LYS A 105 4.75 4.80 15.13
N GLU A 106 3.41 4.94 15.20
CA GLU A 106 2.70 6.15 15.65
C GLU A 106 2.86 7.40 14.74
N LYS A 107 3.63 7.29 13.64
CA LYS A 107 3.79 8.39 12.67
C LYS A 107 2.70 8.40 11.60
N LEU A 108 1.99 7.28 11.39
CA LEU A 108 1.05 7.10 10.28
C LEU A 108 -0.40 6.95 10.76
N THR A 109 -1.29 7.64 10.04
CA THR A 109 -2.74 7.40 10.11
C THR A 109 -3.22 6.78 8.80
N SER A 110 -4.39 6.14 8.80
CA SER A 110 -4.93 5.53 7.57
C SER A 110 -6.44 5.41 7.56
N ASN A 111 -7.02 5.58 6.38
CA ASN A 111 -8.41 5.26 6.06
C ASN A 111 -8.51 4.53 4.71
N ALA A 112 -9.71 4.10 4.36
CA ALA A 112 -9.97 3.50 3.06
C ALA A 112 -11.32 3.95 2.50
N VAL A 113 -11.37 4.16 1.19
CA VAL A 113 -12.60 4.35 0.43
C VAL A 113 -12.78 3.15 -0.47
N ARG A 114 -13.87 2.41 -0.30
CA ARG A 114 -14.27 1.36 -1.24
C ARG A 114 -15.02 1.97 -2.39
N VAL A 115 -14.68 1.57 -3.61
CA VAL A 115 -15.28 2.08 -4.84
C VAL A 115 -15.86 0.94 -5.67
N PRO A 116 -16.89 1.21 -6.51
CA PRO A 116 -17.57 0.19 -7.30
C PRO A 116 -16.76 -0.21 -8.55
N VAL A 117 -15.50 -0.60 -8.35
CA VAL A 117 -14.65 -1.21 -9.38
C VAL A 117 -14.35 -2.65 -9.00
N PRO A 118 -14.27 -3.57 -9.96
CA PRO A 118 -14.15 -5.00 -9.68
C PRO A 118 -12.76 -5.39 -9.16
N ASN A 119 -11.72 -4.63 -9.49
CA ASN A 119 -10.34 -4.99 -9.18
C ASN A 119 -9.43 -3.76 -9.06
N GLY A 120 -8.28 -3.97 -8.42
CA GLY A 120 -7.28 -2.94 -8.21
C GLY A 120 -7.53 -2.06 -6.99
N SER A 121 -6.55 -1.25 -6.69
CA SER A 121 -6.65 -0.19 -5.68
C SER A 121 -5.61 0.90 -5.96
N LEU A 122 -5.83 2.07 -5.39
CA LEU A 122 -4.91 3.19 -5.43
C LEU A 122 -4.59 3.58 -3.99
N ALA A 123 -3.32 3.65 -3.64
CA ALA A 123 -2.88 4.21 -2.37
C ALA A 123 -2.32 5.60 -2.57
N ILE A 124 -2.79 6.53 -1.78
CA ILE A 124 -2.33 7.91 -1.73
C ILE A 124 -1.56 8.08 -0.42
N LEU A 125 -0.29 8.42 -0.53
CA LEU A 125 0.62 8.62 0.59
C LEU A 125 0.91 10.11 0.75
N ASN A 126 0.26 10.74 1.71
CA ASN A 126 0.53 12.14 2.07
C ASN A 126 1.52 12.15 3.23
N LEU A 127 2.75 12.59 2.98
CA LEU A 127 3.86 12.47 3.92
C LEU A 127 4.50 13.83 4.19
N GLN A 128 4.88 14.04 5.45
CA GLN A 128 5.75 15.13 5.86
C GLN A 128 7.13 14.55 6.22
N LEU A 129 8.17 15.11 5.61
CA LEU A 129 9.54 14.61 5.65
C LEU A 129 10.43 15.41 6.60
N HIS A 130 11.54 14.82 7.03
CA HIS A 130 12.59 15.53 7.77
C HIS A 130 13.54 16.31 6.86
N LYS A 131 13.83 15.77 5.67
CA LYS A 131 14.66 16.41 4.66
C LYS A 131 13.79 16.89 3.51
N SER A 132 14.06 18.08 3.02
CA SER A 132 13.39 18.63 1.83
C SER A 132 13.73 17.84 0.58
N THR A 133 12.78 17.74 -0.33
CA THR A 133 12.95 17.11 -1.64
C THR A 133 12.06 17.79 -2.68
N ASN A 134 12.22 17.39 -3.94
CA ASN A 134 11.38 17.78 -5.06
C ASN A 134 10.94 16.55 -5.86
N LYS A 135 10.05 16.73 -6.82
CA LYS A 135 9.50 15.66 -7.66
C LYS A 135 10.60 14.89 -8.39
N GLU A 136 11.57 15.61 -8.96
CA GLU A 136 12.65 15.03 -9.77
C GLU A 136 13.54 14.11 -8.94
N ASN A 137 13.97 14.55 -7.76
CA ASN A 137 14.80 13.77 -6.86
C ASN A 137 14.05 12.53 -6.35
N LEU A 138 12.79 12.70 -5.97
CA LEU A 138 11.96 11.62 -5.49
C LEU A 138 11.71 10.56 -6.59
N ASN A 139 11.40 11.00 -7.80
CA ASN A 139 11.22 10.11 -8.95
C ASN A 139 12.52 9.40 -9.34
N SER A 140 13.65 10.08 -9.30
CA SER A 140 14.97 9.47 -9.58
C SER A 140 15.31 8.39 -8.57
N LEU A 141 15.07 8.65 -7.28
CA LEU A 141 15.27 7.69 -6.20
C LEU A 141 14.37 6.46 -6.37
N MET A 142 13.08 6.65 -6.62
CA MET A 142 12.13 5.54 -6.83
C MET A 142 12.49 4.72 -8.07
N LYS A 143 12.91 5.38 -9.16
CA LYS A 143 13.37 4.70 -10.39
C LYS A 143 14.60 3.84 -10.11
N GLN A 144 15.57 4.34 -9.34
CA GLN A 144 16.75 3.57 -8.96
C GLN A 144 16.36 2.30 -8.20
N HIS A 145 15.52 2.40 -7.16
CA HIS A 145 15.08 1.23 -6.39
C HIS A 145 14.17 0.27 -7.15
N ALA A 146 13.48 0.73 -8.20
CA ALA A 146 12.72 -0.13 -9.10
C ALA A 146 13.61 -0.92 -10.08
N LEU A 147 14.85 -0.49 -10.31
CA LEU A 147 15.77 -1.10 -11.26
C LEU A 147 16.93 -1.85 -10.58
N GLU A 148 17.24 -1.51 -9.34
CA GLU A 148 18.40 -2.03 -8.62
C GLU A 148 18.06 -2.38 -7.16
N GLY A 149 18.70 -3.43 -6.65
CA GLY A 149 18.62 -3.84 -5.25
C GLY A 149 17.44 -4.72 -4.90
N ASP A 150 17.11 -4.75 -3.60
CA ASP A 150 16.14 -5.69 -3.00
C ASP A 150 14.66 -5.41 -3.39
N LEU A 151 14.37 -4.25 -3.98
CA LEU A 151 13.00 -3.81 -4.28
C LEU A 151 12.61 -3.91 -5.77
N VAL A 152 13.48 -4.43 -6.61
CA VAL A 152 13.27 -4.55 -8.08
C VAL A 152 11.96 -5.28 -8.43
N GLU A 153 11.65 -6.37 -7.73
CA GLU A 153 10.41 -7.12 -7.94
C GLU A 153 9.21 -6.54 -7.17
N GLN A 154 9.44 -5.56 -6.30
CA GLN A 154 8.41 -4.98 -5.43
C GLN A 154 7.84 -3.68 -5.99
N ILE A 155 8.65 -2.92 -6.72
CA ILE A 155 8.27 -1.62 -7.26
C ILE A 155 8.40 -1.63 -8.77
N LYS A 156 7.32 -1.38 -9.47
CA LYS A 156 7.31 -1.05 -10.89
C LYS A 156 7.19 0.46 -11.04
N TYR A 157 8.13 1.08 -11.75
CA TYR A 157 8.13 2.51 -12.01
C TYR A 157 7.35 2.81 -13.30
N SER A 158 6.35 3.69 -13.25
CA SER A 158 5.57 4.13 -14.41
C SER A 158 5.83 5.59 -14.74
N ILE A 159 5.94 5.85 -16.04
CA ILE A 159 5.98 7.19 -16.66
C ILE A 159 4.76 7.42 -17.54
N ASP A 160 3.79 6.54 -17.47
CA ASP A 160 2.60 6.58 -18.31
C ASP A 160 1.64 7.66 -17.79
N LYS A 161 1.37 8.65 -18.63
CA LYS A 161 0.47 9.77 -18.32
C LYS A 161 -1.01 9.39 -18.36
N GLU A 162 -1.33 8.25 -18.95
CA GLU A 162 -2.70 7.75 -19.12
C GLU A 162 -3.01 6.56 -18.19
N LEU A 163 -2.10 6.26 -17.25
CA LEU A 163 -2.22 5.13 -16.33
C LEU A 163 -3.51 5.18 -15.50
N VAL A 164 -4.30 4.13 -15.59
CA VAL A 164 -5.54 3.97 -14.81
C VAL A 164 -5.62 2.56 -14.19
N SER A 165 -6.60 2.36 -13.32
CA SER A 165 -6.73 1.11 -12.55
C SER A 165 -6.93 -0.16 -13.38
N SER A 166 -7.45 -0.05 -14.60
CA SER A 166 -7.58 -1.20 -15.52
C SER A 166 -6.23 -1.69 -16.05
N ASP A 167 -5.25 -0.80 -16.19
CA ASP A 167 -3.93 -1.11 -16.76
C ASP A 167 -3.03 -1.90 -15.79
N ILE A 168 -3.35 -1.83 -14.51
CA ILE A 168 -2.62 -2.56 -13.47
C ILE A 168 -3.08 -4.01 -13.34
N VAL A 169 -4.22 -4.36 -13.93
CA VAL A 169 -4.77 -5.72 -13.86
C VAL A 169 -3.84 -6.70 -14.56
N GLY A 170 -3.42 -7.76 -13.83
CA GLY A 170 -2.48 -8.76 -14.35
C GLY A 170 -1.00 -8.44 -14.11
N THR A 171 -0.65 -7.30 -13.51
CA THR A 171 0.72 -7.05 -13.08
C THR A 171 1.13 -7.99 -11.94
N THR A 172 2.40 -8.42 -11.96
CA THR A 172 2.98 -9.24 -10.89
C THR A 172 3.65 -8.42 -9.79
N ALA A 173 3.98 -7.15 -10.06
CA ALA A 173 4.57 -6.27 -9.07
C ALA A 173 3.54 -5.88 -8.00
N PRO A 174 3.86 -5.96 -6.71
CA PRO A 174 2.98 -5.54 -5.63
C PRO A 174 2.64 -4.06 -5.65
N SER A 175 3.51 -3.23 -6.20
CA SER A 175 3.37 -1.78 -6.24
C SER A 175 3.74 -1.23 -7.62
N ILE A 176 2.91 -0.34 -8.14
CA ILE A 176 3.24 0.47 -9.32
C ILE A 176 3.31 1.93 -8.85
N TYR A 177 4.52 2.49 -8.88
CA TYR A 177 4.76 3.88 -8.55
C TYR A 177 4.46 4.77 -9.74
N ASP A 178 3.54 5.70 -9.58
CA ASP A 178 3.14 6.67 -10.61
C ASP A 178 3.98 7.94 -10.48
N SER A 179 4.98 8.09 -11.34
CA SER A 179 5.86 9.25 -11.31
C SER A 179 5.22 10.53 -11.84
N GLU A 180 4.22 10.39 -12.72
CA GLU A 180 3.54 11.54 -13.30
C GLU A 180 2.57 12.18 -12.30
N ALA A 181 1.86 11.37 -11.52
CA ALA A 181 0.95 11.85 -10.49
C ALA A 181 1.67 12.33 -9.21
N THR A 182 2.94 11.98 -9.02
CA THR A 182 3.72 12.36 -7.82
C THR A 182 3.89 13.87 -7.72
N ILE A 183 3.62 14.41 -6.53
CA ILE A 183 3.81 15.82 -6.17
C ILE A 183 4.77 15.87 -4.97
N ALA A 184 5.79 16.70 -5.06
CA ALA A 184 6.68 16.97 -3.94
C ALA A 184 7.06 18.45 -3.91
N ASP A 185 6.95 19.05 -2.74
CA ASP A 185 7.32 20.42 -2.46
C ASP A 185 7.94 20.52 -1.07
N ASN A 186 9.23 20.82 -1.04
CA ASN A 186 10.02 20.93 0.19
C ASN A 186 9.90 19.68 1.09
N GLU A 187 9.28 19.82 2.24
CA GLU A 187 9.11 18.75 3.23
C GLU A 187 7.81 17.96 3.07
N THR A 188 7.00 18.26 2.04
CA THR A 188 5.72 17.58 1.80
C THR A 188 5.77 16.83 0.50
N CYS A 189 5.33 15.58 0.52
CA CYS A 189 5.13 14.81 -0.70
C CYS A 189 3.79 14.08 -0.70
N LEU A 190 3.19 14.03 -1.88
CA LEU A 190 1.98 13.29 -2.19
C LEU A 190 2.32 12.28 -3.29
N LEU A 191 2.25 11.01 -2.94
CA LEU A 191 2.65 9.91 -3.80
C LEU A 191 1.45 9.05 -4.13
N TYR A 192 1.41 8.57 -5.36
CA TYR A 192 0.40 7.65 -5.82
C TYR A 192 1.04 6.31 -6.18
N THR A 193 0.49 5.24 -5.65
CA THR A 193 0.89 3.88 -5.98
C THR A 193 -0.32 3.00 -6.11
N SER A 194 -0.32 2.16 -7.13
CA SER A 194 -1.39 1.22 -7.39
C SER A 194 -0.98 -0.17 -6.92
N PRO A 195 -1.57 -0.68 -5.82
CA PRO A 195 -1.37 -2.05 -5.40
C PRO A 195 -1.90 -3.03 -6.43
N SER A 196 -1.15 -4.11 -6.65
CA SER A 196 -1.59 -5.22 -7.49
C SER A 196 -2.90 -5.84 -6.98
N PRO A 197 -3.77 -6.30 -7.85
CA PRO A 197 -4.98 -7.00 -7.47
C PRO A 197 -4.67 -8.29 -6.71
N ARG A 198 -5.52 -8.59 -5.75
CA ARG A 198 -5.38 -9.68 -4.79
C ARG A 198 -5.40 -11.10 -5.37
N ASP A 199 -5.90 -11.29 -6.56
CA ASP A 199 -6.18 -12.61 -7.10
C ASP A 199 -5.65 -12.79 -8.53
N LEU A 200 -4.38 -13.20 -8.59
CA LEU A 200 -3.88 -13.99 -9.69
C LEU A 200 -3.90 -15.49 -9.33
N ARG A 201 -4.89 -15.95 -8.57
CA ARG A 201 -5.17 -17.36 -8.50
C ARG A 201 -6.03 -17.76 -9.69
N LYS A 202 -5.35 -18.17 -10.74
CA LYS A 202 -5.92 -19.14 -11.67
C LYS A 202 -5.77 -20.54 -11.08
#